data_ec7b3fba1820a79f135bff785261ef41
#
_entry.id   ec7b3fba1820a79f135bff785261ef41
#
_cell.length_a   1.000
_cell.length_b   1.000
_cell.length_c   1.000
_cell.angle_alpha   90.00
_cell.angle_beta   90.00
_cell.angle_gamma   90.00
#
_symmetry.space_group_name_H-M   'P 1'
#
loop_
_entity.id
_entity.type
_entity.pdbx_description
1 polymer ?
#
loop_
_entity_poly.entity_id
_entity_poly.type
_entity_poly.pdbx_seq_one_letter_code
_entity_poly.pdbx_strand_id
1 'polypeptide(L)'
;MKKISLTFCLALLSSLFCPAQVSPLQFNKNGEFKIVQFTDIHFKYGNPASDIALKRIGEVLDAERPDLVVFTGDVVYAAPADTAMRKVLSYATDRKIPFVVTFGNHDNEQGKTRAELYDVIRSMPFNIQPDRGGVESPDYVLTLKSSDGKKDAALLYCLDSHSYSKLPDVKGYDWLTFDQVNWYRRQSAAYKAKNGGQPLPALAFFHIPLPEYNEAASDENAILIGT
;
A
#
# COMPACT_ATOMS: atom_id res chain seq x y z
N MET A 1 -3.97 38.58 -60.83
CA MET A 1 -4.16 38.66 -59.40
C MET A 1 -4.13 37.25 -58.83
N LYS A 2 -2.99 36.80 -58.22
CA LYS A 2 -2.84 35.46 -57.63
C LYS A 2 -3.27 35.50 -56.16
N LYS A 3 -4.29 34.72 -55.79
CA LYS A 3 -4.75 34.58 -54.43
C LYS A 3 -3.79 33.59 -53.70
N ILE A 4 -3.09 34.06 -52.69
CA ILE A 4 -2.28 33.25 -51.79
C ILE A 4 -3.24 32.74 -50.69
N SER A 5 -3.46 31.40 -50.66
CA SER A 5 -4.23 30.75 -49.61
C SER A 5 -3.26 30.37 -48.46
N LEU A 6 -3.42 31.04 -47.34
CA LEU A 6 -2.62 30.77 -46.14
C LEU A 6 -3.32 29.68 -45.33
N THR A 7 -2.86 28.45 -45.45
CA THR A 7 -3.34 27.32 -44.64
C THR A 7 -2.65 27.35 -43.27
N PHE A 8 -3.43 27.66 -42.23
CA PHE A 8 -2.98 27.69 -40.85
C PHE A 8 -2.99 26.22 -40.32
N CYS A 9 -1.82 25.56 -40.24
CA CYS A 9 -1.71 24.31 -39.57
C CYS A 9 -1.74 24.53 -38.05
N LEU A 10 -2.89 24.27 -37.43
CA LEU A 10 -3.03 24.22 -35.97
C LEU A 10 -2.45 22.90 -35.48
N ALA A 11 -1.19 22.91 -35.04
CA ALA A 11 -0.57 21.77 -34.36
C ALA A 11 -1.17 21.66 -32.96
N LEU A 12 -2.12 20.71 -32.77
CA LEU A 12 -2.56 20.30 -31.44
C LEU A 12 -1.36 19.62 -30.74
N LEU A 13 -0.72 20.31 -29.81
CA LEU A 13 0.10 19.69 -28.79
C LEU A 13 -0.83 18.92 -27.83
N SER A 14 -1.12 17.67 -28.16
CA SER A 14 -1.62 16.72 -27.17
C SER A 14 -0.45 16.42 -26.22
N SER A 15 -0.44 17.07 -25.06
CA SER A 15 0.41 16.67 -23.95
C SER A 15 0.00 15.23 -23.59
N LEU A 16 0.80 14.27 -24.04
CA LEU A 16 0.71 12.89 -23.60
C LEU A 16 0.98 12.88 -22.10
N PHE A 17 -0.08 12.85 -21.30
CA PHE A 17 0.00 12.42 -19.91
C PHE A 17 0.43 10.96 -19.94
N CYS A 18 1.73 10.73 -19.98
CA CYS A 18 2.29 9.40 -19.73
C CYS A 18 2.17 9.20 -18.22
N PRO A 19 1.37 8.25 -17.73
CA PRO A 19 1.37 7.92 -16.32
C PRO A 19 2.80 7.56 -15.92
N ALA A 20 3.25 8.03 -14.78
CA ALA A 20 4.60 7.74 -14.27
C ALA A 20 4.75 6.22 -14.22
N GLN A 21 5.53 5.67 -15.14
CA GLN A 21 5.76 4.24 -15.24
C GLN A 21 6.67 3.83 -14.08
N VAL A 22 6.08 3.21 -13.07
CA VAL A 22 6.84 2.66 -11.94
C VAL A 22 7.58 1.44 -12.44
N SER A 23 8.90 1.41 -12.23
CA SER A 23 9.71 0.24 -12.52
C SER A 23 9.27 -0.95 -11.66
N PRO A 24 9.40 -2.19 -12.16
CA PRO A 24 9.17 -3.37 -11.33
C PRO A 24 9.98 -3.30 -10.03
N LEU A 25 9.39 -3.75 -8.91
CA LEU A 25 10.12 -3.90 -7.67
C LEU A 25 11.23 -4.93 -7.84
N GLN A 26 12.45 -4.57 -7.50
CA GLN A 26 13.62 -5.39 -7.79
C GLN A 26 14.71 -5.18 -6.75
N PHE A 27 15.36 -6.25 -6.31
CA PHE A 27 16.56 -6.15 -5.49
C PHE A 27 17.65 -5.38 -6.25
N ASN A 28 18.39 -4.54 -5.53
CA ASN A 28 19.55 -3.84 -6.08
C ASN A 28 20.70 -4.81 -6.38
N LYS A 29 21.81 -4.30 -6.89
CA LYS A 29 23.00 -5.12 -7.24
C LYS A 29 23.63 -5.83 -6.04
N ASN A 30 23.40 -5.32 -4.82
CA ASN A 30 23.90 -5.90 -3.58
C ASN A 30 22.93 -6.94 -3.01
N GLY A 31 21.78 -7.19 -3.65
CA GLY A 31 20.75 -8.09 -3.14
C GLY A 31 19.89 -7.47 -2.03
N GLU A 32 19.81 -6.14 -1.95
CA GLU A 32 19.06 -5.40 -0.95
C GLU A 32 17.81 -4.78 -1.57
N PHE A 33 16.75 -4.66 -0.78
CA PHE A 33 15.54 -3.92 -1.08
C PHE A 33 15.00 -3.33 0.22
N LYS A 34 14.90 -2.01 0.29
CA LYS A 34 14.50 -1.32 1.53
C LYS A 34 13.02 -0.96 1.51
N ILE A 35 12.31 -1.41 2.53
CA ILE A 35 10.91 -1.08 2.76
C ILE A 35 10.84 -0.20 4.02
N VAL A 36 10.09 0.90 3.94
CA VAL A 36 9.65 1.66 5.11
C VAL A 36 8.16 1.44 5.30
N GLN A 37 7.78 1.07 6.51
CA GLN A 37 6.39 0.89 6.91
C GLN A 37 5.97 2.02 7.83
N PHE A 38 4.79 2.59 7.55
CA PHE A 38 4.08 3.50 8.44
C PHE A 38 2.71 2.92 8.78
N THR A 39 2.31 3.07 10.02
CA THR A 39 1.00 2.62 10.52
C THR A 39 0.45 3.65 11.52
N ASP A 40 -0.85 3.66 11.72
CA ASP A 40 -1.50 4.43 12.81
C ASP A 40 -1.14 5.92 12.82
N ILE A 41 -1.10 6.53 11.64
CA ILE A 41 -0.76 7.96 11.49
C ILE A 41 -1.89 8.82 12.08
N HIS A 42 -3.15 8.36 11.93
CA HIS A 42 -4.35 9.03 12.42
C HIS A 42 -4.40 10.52 12.05
N PHE A 43 -4.02 10.82 10.81
CA PHE A 43 -3.89 12.20 10.36
C PHE A 43 -5.24 12.91 10.36
N LYS A 44 -5.28 14.07 11.03
CA LYS A 44 -6.45 14.96 11.09
C LYS A 44 -6.16 16.20 10.25
N TYR A 45 -6.82 16.30 9.10
CA TYR A 45 -6.67 17.43 8.19
C TYR A 45 -7.03 18.75 8.90
N GLY A 46 -6.18 19.77 8.75
CA GLY A 46 -6.36 21.06 9.39
C GLY A 46 -6.02 21.10 10.89
N ASN A 47 -5.51 20.02 11.49
CA ASN A 47 -5.04 20.00 12.86
C ASN A 47 -3.50 20.13 12.90
N PRO A 48 -2.95 21.26 13.42
CA PRO A 48 -1.50 21.47 13.46
C PRO A 48 -0.72 20.39 14.25
N ALA A 49 -1.34 19.75 15.25
CA ALA A 49 -0.70 18.67 15.99
C ALA A 49 -0.44 17.44 15.11
N SER A 50 -1.27 17.19 14.09
CA SER A 50 -1.08 16.11 13.13
C SER A 50 0.03 16.42 12.11
N ASP A 51 0.37 17.68 11.89
CA ASP A 51 1.45 18.07 10.97
C ASP A 51 2.82 17.56 11.44
N ILE A 52 2.97 17.33 12.75
CA ILE A 52 4.18 16.71 13.31
C ILE A 52 4.40 15.31 12.73
N ALA A 53 3.35 14.50 12.60
CA ALA A 53 3.45 13.18 11.98
C ALA A 53 3.91 13.27 10.52
N LEU A 54 3.33 14.20 9.76
CA LEU A 54 3.74 14.44 8.36
C LEU A 54 5.22 14.84 8.25
N LYS A 55 5.68 15.73 9.14
CA LYS A 55 7.09 16.10 9.20
C LYS A 55 7.98 14.90 9.46
N ARG A 56 7.61 14.02 10.40
CA ARG A 56 8.37 12.80 10.72
C ARG A 56 8.39 11.82 9.56
N ILE A 57 7.26 11.63 8.86
CA ILE A 57 7.22 10.85 7.63
C ILE A 57 8.25 11.39 6.62
N GLY A 58 8.26 12.69 6.38
CA GLY A 58 9.23 13.32 5.48
C GLY A 58 10.68 13.07 5.90
N GLU A 59 11.01 13.30 7.17
CA GLU A 59 12.35 13.07 7.72
C GLU A 59 12.81 11.63 7.57
N VAL A 60 11.93 10.65 7.86
CA VAL A 60 12.23 9.23 7.69
C VAL A 60 12.47 8.89 6.22
N LEU A 61 11.60 9.34 5.32
CA LEU A 61 11.75 9.07 3.88
C LEU A 61 13.05 9.68 3.31
N ASP A 62 13.43 10.87 3.76
CA ASP A 62 14.67 11.54 3.32
C ASP A 62 15.92 10.84 3.86
N ALA A 63 15.87 10.33 5.09
CA ALA A 63 16.98 9.61 5.72
C ALA A 63 17.12 8.18 5.14
N GLU A 64 16.02 7.45 5.05
CA GLU A 64 16.04 6.03 4.69
C GLU A 64 16.09 5.79 3.18
N ARG A 65 15.49 6.69 2.37
CA ARG A 65 15.40 6.55 0.90
C ARG A 65 14.94 5.16 0.47
N PRO A 66 13.75 4.72 0.91
CA PRO A 66 13.31 3.35 0.64
C PRO A 66 12.98 3.12 -0.84
N ASP A 67 13.02 1.84 -1.23
CA ASP A 67 12.56 1.38 -2.54
C ASP A 67 11.04 1.24 -2.61
N LEU A 68 10.38 1.07 -1.44
CA LEU A 68 8.94 0.95 -1.29
C LEU A 68 8.50 1.52 0.06
N VAL A 69 7.36 2.21 0.06
CA VAL A 69 6.64 2.58 1.28
C VAL A 69 5.37 1.75 1.39
N VAL A 70 5.12 1.18 2.56
CA VAL A 70 3.89 0.46 2.88
C VAL A 70 3.19 1.19 4.02
N PHE A 71 1.98 1.68 3.77
CA PHE A 71 1.11 2.21 4.82
C PHE A 71 0.16 1.10 5.27
N THR A 72 0.24 0.69 6.53
CA THR A 72 -0.53 -0.44 7.05
C THR A 72 -1.72 -0.01 7.90
N GLY A 73 -2.49 0.93 7.38
CA GLY A 73 -3.79 1.31 7.91
C GLY A 73 -3.78 2.45 8.92
N ASP A 74 -4.99 2.90 9.24
CA ASP A 74 -5.27 4.03 10.11
C ASP A 74 -4.49 5.29 9.72
N VAL A 75 -4.46 5.53 8.40
CA VAL A 75 -3.75 6.67 7.81
C VAL A 75 -4.46 7.98 8.16
N VAL A 76 -5.80 7.98 8.13
CA VAL A 76 -6.62 9.18 8.34
C VAL A 76 -7.63 9.01 9.49
N TYR A 77 -7.91 10.10 10.21
CA TYR A 77 -8.80 10.13 11.37
C TYR A 77 -9.69 11.38 11.43
N ALA A 78 -9.89 12.07 10.32
CA ALA A 78 -10.81 13.20 10.22
C ALA A 78 -11.25 13.45 8.77
N ALA A 79 -12.46 13.98 8.62
CA ALA A 79 -12.95 14.47 7.34
C ALA A 79 -12.21 15.78 6.95
N PRO A 80 -12.01 16.04 5.65
CA PRO A 80 -12.36 15.21 4.50
C PRO A 80 -11.31 14.11 4.25
N ALA A 81 -11.73 12.85 4.28
CA ALA A 81 -10.84 11.68 4.26
C ALA A 81 -9.99 11.59 2.99
N ASP A 82 -10.56 11.88 1.82
CA ASP A 82 -9.85 11.86 0.54
C ASP A 82 -8.73 12.92 0.48
N THR A 83 -8.98 14.11 0.96
CA THR A 83 -7.99 15.19 1.04
C THR A 83 -6.89 14.85 2.04
N ALA A 84 -7.28 14.32 3.21
CA ALA A 84 -6.34 13.87 4.24
C ALA A 84 -5.44 12.75 3.72
N MET A 85 -6.03 11.73 3.07
CA MET A 85 -5.30 10.61 2.46
C MET A 85 -4.28 11.11 1.43
N ARG A 86 -4.70 11.95 0.48
CA ARG A 86 -3.79 12.55 -0.51
C ARG A 86 -2.66 13.33 0.16
N LYS A 87 -2.95 14.07 1.23
CA LYS A 87 -1.95 14.86 1.94
C LYS A 87 -0.86 13.98 2.57
N VAL A 88 -1.23 12.89 3.23
CA VAL A 88 -0.25 11.95 3.81
C VAL A 88 0.57 11.29 2.71
N LEU A 89 -0.10 10.72 1.71
CA LEU A 89 0.55 9.95 0.65
C LEU A 89 1.40 10.81 -0.30
N SER A 90 1.16 12.14 -0.36
CA SER A 90 1.97 13.05 -1.16
C SER A 90 3.45 13.03 -0.76
N TYR A 91 3.77 12.68 0.48
CA TYR A 91 5.15 12.59 0.95
C TYR A 91 5.96 11.51 0.22
N ALA A 92 5.32 10.38 -0.14
CA ALA A 92 5.93 9.37 -0.99
C ALA A 92 5.92 9.80 -2.47
N THR A 93 4.81 10.34 -2.96
CA THR A 93 4.63 10.79 -4.34
C THR A 93 5.63 11.87 -4.73
N ASP A 94 5.81 12.89 -3.87
CA ASP A 94 6.72 14.02 -4.13
C ASP A 94 8.19 13.56 -4.21
N ARG A 95 8.52 12.47 -3.54
CA ARG A 95 9.83 11.81 -3.58
C ARG A 95 9.96 10.76 -4.66
N LYS A 96 8.90 10.53 -5.44
CA LYS A 96 8.83 9.51 -6.49
C LYS A 96 9.09 8.10 -5.97
N ILE A 97 8.70 7.82 -4.73
CA ILE A 97 8.86 6.51 -4.12
C ILE A 97 7.59 5.69 -4.36
N PRO A 98 7.69 4.48 -4.89
CA PRO A 98 6.56 3.56 -4.99
C PRO A 98 5.92 3.33 -3.62
N PHE A 99 4.59 3.24 -3.57
CA PHE A 99 3.89 2.99 -2.33
C PHE A 99 2.62 2.18 -2.51
N VAL A 100 2.20 1.54 -1.41
CA VAL A 100 0.92 0.85 -1.27
C VAL A 100 0.30 1.15 0.09
N VAL A 101 -1.00 0.94 0.19
CA VAL A 101 -1.78 1.11 1.42
C VAL A 101 -2.62 -0.14 1.64
N THR A 102 -2.60 -0.71 2.85
CA THR A 102 -3.67 -1.55 3.38
C THR A 102 -4.50 -0.69 4.32
N PHE A 103 -5.82 -0.91 4.38
CA PHE A 103 -6.67 -0.10 5.27
C PHE A 103 -6.65 -0.60 6.72
N GLY A 104 -6.77 0.36 7.64
CA GLY A 104 -7.12 0.12 9.03
C GLY A 104 -8.62 0.26 9.28
N ASN A 105 -9.03 0.18 10.53
CA ASN A 105 -10.44 0.26 10.89
C ASN A 105 -10.98 1.69 10.87
N HIS A 106 -10.15 2.71 11.02
CA HIS A 106 -10.58 4.11 11.05
C HIS A 106 -10.62 4.80 9.69
N ASP A 107 -9.96 4.29 8.67
CA ASP A 107 -9.82 4.99 7.38
C ASP A 107 -11.17 5.29 6.72
N ASN A 108 -12.14 4.39 6.83
CA ASN A 108 -13.46 4.55 6.22
C ASN A 108 -14.54 5.16 7.14
N GLU A 109 -14.19 5.63 8.32
CA GLU A 109 -15.12 6.28 9.27
C GLU A 109 -15.36 7.77 8.93
N GLN A 110 -14.57 8.34 8.02
CA GLN A 110 -14.47 9.78 7.80
C GLN A 110 -15.22 10.25 6.54
N GLY A 111 -16.37 9.60 6.26
CA GLY A 111 -17.28 10.00 5.19
C GLY A 111 -16.92 9.49 3.80
N LYS A 112 -15.99 8.53 3.71
CA LYS A 112 -15.61 7.82 2.48
C LYS A 112 -15.60 6.33 2.71
N THR A 113 -16.12 5.56 1.73
CA THR A 113 -16.00 4.11 1.73
C THR A 113 -14.58 3.66 1.42
N ARG A 114 -14.24 2.41 1.76
CA ARG A 114 -12.96 1.79 1.37
C ARG A 114 -12.76 1.81 -0.14
N ALA A 115 -13.81 1.53 -0.92
CA ALA A 115 -13.77 1.58 -2.37
C ALA A 115 -13.40 2.98 -2.90
N GLU A 116 -14.06 4.04 -2.40
CA GLU A 116 -13.75 5.41 -2.79
C GLU A 116 -12.32 5.80 -2.43
N LEU A 117 -11.86 5.45 -1.23
CA LEU A 117 -10.48 5.73 -0.81
C LEU A 117 -9.46 4.92 -1.62
N TYR A 118 -9.77 3.66 -1.94
CA TYR A 118 -8.91 2.85 -2.79
C TYR A 118 -8.72 3.48 -4.17
N ASP A 119 -9.81 3.97 -4.77
CA ASP A 119 -9.77 4.66 -6.06
C ASP A 119 -8.99 6.00 -5.97
N VAL A 120 -9.13 6.73 -4.85
CA VAL A 120 -8.31 7.92 -4.55
C VAL A 120 -6.83 7.57 -4.51
N ILE A 121 -6.44 6.54 -3.74
CA ILE A 121 -5.06 6.09 -3.58
C ILE A 121 -4.47 5.65 -4.93
N ARG A 122 -5.21 4.85 -5.70
CA ARG A 122 -4.78 4.41 -7.03
C ARG A 122 -4.59 5.52 -8.04
N SER A 123 -5.34 6.61 -7.90
CA SER A 123 -5.18 7.78 -8.79
C SER A 123 -3.90 8.56 -8.55
N MET A 124 -3.17 8.29 -7.48
CA MET A 124 -1.94 9.01 -7.15
C MET A 124 -0.72 8.46 -7.90
N PRO A 125 0.18 9.33 -8.37
CA PRO A 125 1.43 8.89 -8.97
C PRO A 125 2.23 7.99 -8.01
N PHE A 126 2.95 7.03 -8.58
CA PHE A 126 3.77 6.06 -7.84
C PHE A 126 3.00 5.08 -6.93
N ASN A 127 1.67 5.13 -6.89
CA ASN A 127 0.90 4.03 -6.32
C ASN A 127 1.02 2.81 -7.23
N ILE A 128 1.27 1.63 -6.63
CA ILE A 128 1.46 0.37 -7.37
C ILE A 128 0.43 -0.70 -7.01
N GLN A 129 -0.65 -0.31 -6.35
CA GLN A 129 -1.76 -1.23 -6.05
C GLN A 129 -2.48 -1.64 -7.35
N PRO A 130 -2.95 -2.90 -7.44
CA PRO A 130 -3.70 -3.37 -8.60
C PRO A 130 -5.08 -2.70 -8.69
N ASP A 131 -5.80 -2.95 -9.78
CA ASP A 131 -7.21 -2.62 -9.85
C ASP A 131 -7.98 -3.43 -8.81
N ARG A 132 -8.97 -2.79 -8.15
CA ARG A 132 -9.77 -3.46 -7.11
C ARG A 132 -10.77 -4.50 -7.65
N GLY A 133 -10.96 -4.58 -8.97
CA GLY A 133 -11.80 -5.61 -9.60
C GLY A 133 -13.27 -5.58 -9.15
N GLY A 134 -13.75 -4.42 -8.67
CA GLY A 134 -15.13 -4.28 -8.17
C GLY A 134 -15.35 -4.59 -6.69
N VAL A 135 -14.34 -5.07 -5.97
CA VAL A 135 -14.39 -5.23 -4.50
C VAL A 135 -14.05 -3.92 -3.79
N GLU A 136 -14.34 -3.82 -2.49
CA GLU A 136 -14.04 -2.60 -1.72
C GLU A 136 -12.54 -2.38 -1.53
N SER A 137 -11.83 -3.43 -1.12
CA SER A 137 -10.38 -3.44 -0.95
C SER A 137 -9.89 -4.87 -1.22
N PRO A 138 -9.10 -5.09 -2.29
CA PRO A 138 -8.62 -6.42 -2.64
C PRO A 138 -7.42 -6.83 -1.79
N ASP A 139 -7.31 -8.14 -1.57
CA ASP A 139 -6.02 -8.73 -1.24
C ASP A 139 -5.17 -8.88 -2.51
N TYR A 140 -3.88 -8.61 -2.41
CA TYR A 140 -2.98 -8.75 -3.55
C TYR A 140 -1.57 -9.13 -3.13
N VAL A 141 -0.80 -9.59 -4.10
CA VAL A 141 0.61 -9.91 -3.92
C VAL A 141 1.45 -9.10 -4.90
N LEU A 142 2.51 -8.49 -4.40
CA LEU A 142 3.54 -7.85 -5.20
C LEU A 142 4.76 -8.77 -5.23
N THR A 143 5.42 -8.80 -6.39
CA THR A 143 6.64 -9.58 -6.59
C THR A 143 7.87 -8.68 -6.59
N LEU A 144 8.89 -9.06 -5.81
CA LEU A 144 10.23 -8.52 -5.95
C LEU A 144 11.03 -9.40 -6.91
N LYS A 145 11.61 -8.77 -7.92
CA LYS A 145 12.51 -9.45 -8.85
C LYS A 145 13.91 -9.62 -8.26
N SER A 146 14.61 -10.65 -8.71
CA SER A 146 16.04 -10.81 -8.47
C SER A 146 16.83 -9.62 -8.99
N SER A 147 18.06 -9.42 -8.52
CA SER A 147 18.92 -8.28 -8.91
C SER A 147 19.17 -8.17 -10.42
N ASP A 148 19.07 -9.28 -11.14
CA ASP A 148 19.16 -9.32 -12.62
C ASP A 148 17.79 -9.18 -13.32
N GLY A 149 16.70 -9.04 -12.56
CA GLY A 149 15.32 -8.87 -13.04
C GLY A 149 14.67 -10.12 -13.65
N LYS A 150 15.36 -11.26 -13.69
CA LYS A 150 14.92 -12.40 -14.49
C LYS A 150 13.87 -13.27 -13.81
N LYS A 151 13.86 -13.36 -12.49
CA LYS A 151 12.96 -14.23 -11.74
C LYS A 151 12.32 -13.50 -10.56
N ASP A 152 11.22 -14.04 -10.07
CA ASP A 152 10.64 -13.63 -8.80
C ASP A 152 11.57 -14.11 -7.68
N ALA A 153 11.88 -13.25 -6.72
CA ALA A 153 12.83 -13.55 -5.65
C ALA A 153 12.23 -13.40 -4.25
N ALA A 154 11.20 -12.57 -4.10
CA ALA A 154 10.42 -12.46 -2.86
C ALA A 154 8.99 -12.01 -3.17
N LEU A 155 8.09 -12.17 -2.20
CA LEU A 155 6.67 -11.84 -2.29
C LEU A 155 6.26 -10.90 -1.16
N LEU A 156 5.43 -9.91 -1.47
CA LEU A 156 4.81 -9.02 -0.49
C LEU A 156 3.30 -9.19 -0.59
N TYR A 157 2.69 -9.80 0.41
CA TYR A 157 1.25 -9.96 0.53
C TYR A 157 0.68 -8.72 1.22
N CYS A 158 -0.28 -8.08 0.60
CA CYS A 158 -1.04 -6.98 1.18
C CYS A 158 -2.47 -7.46 1.38
N LEU A 159 -2.91 -7.53 2.64
CA LEU A 159 -4.19 -8.12 3.02
C LEU A 159 -5.08 -7.06 3.68
N ASP A 160 -6.34 -7.05 3.33
CA ASP A 160 -7.33 -6.24 4.03
C ASP A 160 -7.82 -6.99 5.27
N SER A 161 -7.42 -6.57 6.46
CA SER A 161 -7.86 -7.14 7.73
C SER A 161 -9.21 -6.63 8.21
N HIS A 162 -9.92 -5.92 7.34
CA HIS A 162 -11.24 -5.35 7.58
C HIS A 162 -11.25 -4.24 8.64
N SER A 163 -12.36 -4.11 9.40
CA SER A 163 -12.55 -3.05 10.39
C SER A 163 -13.04 -3.63 11.71
N TYR A 164 -14.36 -3.59 11.97
CA TYR A 164 -14.96 -4.14 13.17
C TYR A 164 -15.81 -5.35 12.83
N SER A 165 -15.91 -6.28 13.79
CA SER A 165 -16.77 -7.47 13.66
C SER A 165 -18.21 -7.10 13.35
N LYS A 166 -18.79 -7.79 12.37
CA LYS A 166 -20.20 -7.68 11.99
C LYS A 166 -21.06 -8.77 12.63
N LEU A 167 -20.44 -9.65 13.41
CA LEU A 167 -21.16 -10.73 14.11
C LEU A 167 -21.76 -10.20 15.42
N PRO A 168 -23.05 -10.46 15.70
CA PRO A 168 -23.73 -9.89 16.88
C PRO A 168 -23.07 -10.24 18.22
N ASP A 169 -22.51 -11.44 18.30
CA ASP A 169 -21.96 -11.99 19.55
C ASP A 169 -20.42 -11.84 19.64
N VAL A 170 -19.78 -11.28 18.61
CA VAL A 170 -18.32 -11.04 18.58
C VAL A 170 -18.06 -9.56 18.54
N LYS A 171 -17.55 -9.01 19.64
CA LYS A 171 -17.19 -7.61 19.74
C LYS A 171 -15.72 -7.38 19.39
N GLY A 172 -15.40 -6.16 19.00
CA GLY A 172 -14.04 -5.73 18.67
C GLY A 172 -13.78 -5.77 17.19
N TYR A 173 -12.54 -6.05 16.84
CA TYR A 173 -12.09 -6.03 15.45
C TYR A 173 -12.56 -7.23 14.64
N ASP A 174 -12.64 -7.05 13.33
CA ASP A 174 -12.78 -8.12 12.36
C ASP A 174 -11.42 -8.85 12.19
N TRP A 175 -11.33 -9.78 11.28
CA TRP A 175 -10.15 -10.63 11.10
C TRP A 175 -9.97 -11.05 9.63
N LEU A 176 -8.83 -11.64 9.32
CA LEU A 176 -8.62 -12.30 8.04
C LEU A 176 -9.54 -13.51 7.90
N THR A 177 -10.38 -13.50 6.88
CA THR A 177 -11.39 -14.54 6.64
C THR A 177 -10.77 -15.85 6.13
N PHE A 178 -11.51 -16.95 6.24
CA PHE A 178 -11.10 -18.23 5.64
C PHE A 178 -10.90 -18.14 4.13
N ASP A 179 -11.65 -17.29 3.44
CA ASP A 179 -11.48 -17.08 2.00
C ASP A 179 -10.15 -16.38 1.68
N GLN A 180 -9.74 -15.42 2.50
CA GLN A 180 -8.42 -14.78 2.39
C GLN A 180 -7.29 -15.75 2.70
N VAL A 181 -7.42 -16.58 3.75
CA VAL A 181 -6.45 -17.63 4.05
C VAL A 181 -6.34 -18.64 2.90
N ASN A 182 -7.47 -19.06 2.33
CA ASN A 182 -7.47 -19.94 1.18
C ASN A 182 -6.88 -19.27 -0.07
N TRP A 183 -7.16 -17.97 -0.27
CA TRP A 183 -6.54 -17.20 -1.35
C TRP A 183 -5.02 -17.16 -1.17
N TYR A 184 -4.52 -16.80 0.02
CA TYR A 184 -3.10 -16.82 0.34
C TYR A 184 -2.45 -18.18 0.06
N ARG A 185 -3.07 -19.28 0.51
CA ARG A 185 -2.57 -20.64 0.26
C ARG A 185 -2.47 -20.97 -1.23
N ARG A 186 -3.46 -20.57 -2.03
CA ARG A 186 -3.43 -20.75 -3.48
C ARG A 186 -2.31 -19.94 -4.12
N GLN A 187 -2.15 -18.67 -3.76
CA GLN A 187 -1.06 -17.82 -4.26
C GLN A 187 0.30 -18.40 -3.90
N SER A 188 0.53 -18.74 -2.65
CA SER A 188 1.77 -19.33 -2.15
C SER A 188 2.12 -20.62 -2.90
N ALA A 189 1.14 -21.51 -3.10
CA ALA A 189 1.33 -22.76 -3.84
C ALA A 189 1.68 -22.49 -5.33
N ALA A 190 1.02 -21.53 -5.96
CA ALA A 190 1.28 -21.16 -7.35
C ALA A 190 2.71 -20.59 -7.52
N TYR A 191 3.14 -19.68 -6.66
CA TYR A 191 4.49 -19.14 -6.70
C TYR A 191 5.55 -20.21 -6.38
N LYS A 192 5.29 -21.10 -5.43
CA LYS A 192 6.15 -22.25 -5.15
C LYS A 192 6.31 -23.15 -6.37
N ALA A 193 5.22 -23.50 -7.05
CA ALA A 193 5.26 -24.30 -8.27
C ALA A 193 6.05 -23.60 -9.38
N LYS A 194 5.81 -22.30 -9.61
CA LYS A 194 6.54 -21.47 -10.57
C LYS A 194 8.05 -21.38 -10.26
N ASN A 195 8.42 -21.46 -8.98
CA ASN A 195 9.81 -21.45 -8.51
C ASN A 195 10.43 -22.85 -8.37
N GLY A 196 10.04 -23.78 -9.21
CA GLY A 196 10.62 -25.13 -9.22
C GLY A 196 10.35 -25.95 -7.94
N GLY A 197 9.23 -25.71 -7.29
CA GLY A 197 8.83 -26.42 -6.06
C GLY A 197 9.43 -25.85 -4.76
N GLN A 198 10.21 -24.78 -4.84
CA GLN A 198 10.79 -24.11 -3.68
C GLN A 198 9.97 -22.89 -3.27
N PRO A 199 9.66 -22.68 -1.99
CA PRO A 199 8.97 -21.47 -1.55
C PRO A 199 9.85 -20.23 -1.76
N LEU A 200 9.23 -19.09 -2.01
CA LEU A 200 9.91 -17.79 -2.01
C LEU A 200 9.80 -17.15 -0.61
N PRO A 201 10.83 -16.41 -0.16
CA PRO A 201 10.70 -15.53 1.00
C PRO A 201 9.51 -14.59 0.82
N ALA A 202 8.77 -14.33 1.90
CA ALA A 202 7.59 -13.48 1.83
C ALA A 202 7.41 -12.64 3.10
N LEU A 203 6.84 -11.45 2.94
CA LEU A 203 6.28 -10.63 4.01
C LEU A 203 4.77 -10.48 3.79
N ALA A 204 4.02 -10.35 4.87
CA ALA A 204 2.59 -10.03 4.83
C ALA A 204 2.34 -8.72 5.59
N PHE A 205 1.59 -7.83 4.97
CA PHE A 205 1.21 -6.52 5.50
C PHE A 205 -0.31 -6.47 5.68
N PHE A 206 -0.75 -6.19 6.87
CA PHE A 206 -2.15 -6.01 7.28
C PHE A 206 -2.20 -5.15 8.54
N HIS A 207 -3.38 -4.63 8.89
CA HIS A 207 -3.52 -3.70 10.01
C HIS A 207 -3.90 -4.41 11.31
N ILE A 208 -5.04 -5.11 11.36
CA ILE A 208 -5.53 -5.78 12.57
C ILE A 208 -4.65 -7.00 12.87
N PRO A 209 -4.00 -7.06 14.05
CA PRO A 209 -3.16 -8.20 14.41
C PRO A 209 -3.94 -9.52 14.47
N LEU A 210 -3.28 -10.61 14.16
CA LEU A 210 -3.83 -11.94 14.36
C LEU A 210 -3.99 -12.24 15.87
N PRO A 211 -5.06 -12.96 16.29
CA PRO A 211 -5.26 -13.33 17.69
C PRO A 211 -4.06 -14.10 18.29
N GLU A 212 -3.35 -14.85 17.48
CA GLU A 212 -2.16 -15.62 17.85
C GLU A 212 -1.01 -14.76 18.40
N TYR A 213 -0.99 -13.46 18.09
CA TYR A 213 -0.02 -12.55 18.72
C TYR A 213 -0.23 -12.41 20.22
N ASN A 214 -1.48 -12.49 20.70
CA ASN A 214 -1.78 -12.48 22.13
C ASN A 214 -1.29 -13.77 22.82
N GLU A 215 -1.43 -14.91 22.13
CA GLU A 215 -0.92 -16.19 22.63
C GLU A 215 0.61 -16.16 22.73
N ALA A 216 1.28 -15.68 21.70
CA ALA A 216 2.73 -15.53 21.69
C ALA A 216 3.23 -14.56 22.77
N ALA A 217 2.54 -13.46 23.01
CA ALA A 217 2.90 -12.49 24.06
C ALA A 217 2.67 -13.03 25.49
N SER A 218 1.78 -14.02 25.63
CA SER A 218 1.44 -14.68 26.92
C SER A 218 2.22 -15.96 27.16
N ASP A 219 3.04 -16.41 26.23
CA ASP A 219 3.85 -17.61 26.35
C ASP A 219 4.99 -17.34 27.33
N GLU A 220 5.08 -18.18 28.40
CA GLU A 220 6.12 -18.08 29.45
C GLU A 220 7.54 -18.24 28.89
N ASN A 221 7.67 -18.89 27.71
CA ASN A 221 8.96 -19.12 27.06
C ASN A 221 9.30 -18.01 26.02
N ALA A 222 8.39 -17.08 25.78
CA ALA A 222 8.63 -15.98 24.86
C ALA A 222 9.49 -14.89 25.53
N ILE A 223 10.46 -14.38 24.80
CA ILE A 223 11.23 -13.20 25.21
C ILE A 223 10.54 -11.97 24.62
N LEU A 224 9.80 -11.23 25.45
CA LEU A 224 9.19 -9.97 25.06
C LEU A 224 10.22 -8.84 25.20
N ILE A 225 10.52 -8.15 24.10
CA ILE A 225 11.43 -6.99 24.09
C ILE A 225 10.60 -5.75 23.75
N GLY A 226 10.56 -4.82 24.70
CA GLY A 226 9.79 -3.57 24.59
C GLY A 226 8.72 -3.45 25.69
N THR A 227 8.06 -2.32 25.75
CA THR A 227 6.93 -2.01 26.67
C THR A 227 5.77 -1.48 25.87
#